data_1cd9eb38baa714bc9a332605c6ad885e
#
_entry.id   1cd9eb38baa714bc9a332605c6ad885e
#
_cell.length_a   1.000
_cell.length_b   1.000
_cell.length_c   1.000
_cell.angle_alpha   90.00
_cell.angle_beta   90.00
_cell.angle_gamma   90.00
#
_symmetry.space_group_name_H-M   'P 1'
#
loop_
_entity.id
_entity.type
_entity.pdbx_description
1 polymer ?
#
loop_
_entity_poly.entity_id
_entity_poly.type
_entity_poly.pdbx_seq_one_letter_code
_entity_poly.pdbx_strand_id
1 'polypeptide(L)'
;MSERTIAHEAPCIRMTIDGAAVRATKGKSMKPWTEITHYAGFDWARDHHDVVIVDRQGQIVAEMRLQHSLEGWQQFRDQMNNYPALAVAIETSQGAAIDQLLQLDCAIYPVNPLSAKSYRERKAPSGNKTDHLDAWSLAEALRVDGQHWKALQPLDPLTQQLQLLCRDEIGLIEQRTALVNQLQQALWEYYPAAFQAFEDWTQPFCWDFILQFPTPEQLTVAGRRRWEKFLHTQK
;
A
#
# COMPACT_ATOMS: atom_id res chain seq x y z
N MET A 1 -2.25 -25.62 -46.24
CA MET A 1 -1.64 -26.64 -45.39
C MET A 1 -0.46 -26.02 -44.70
N SER A 2 -0.38 -26.20 -43.41
CA SER A 2 0.62 -25.78 -42.45
C SER A 2 0.53 -24.34 -41.94
N GLU A 3 -0.24 -24.21 -40.88
CA GLU A 3 -0.28 -23.07 -39.94
C GLU A 3 1.09 -22.97 -39.27
N ARG A 4 1.70 -21.79 -39.32
CA ARG A 4 2.82 -21.45 -38.41
C ARG A 4 2.31 -20.43 -37.40
N THR A 5 1.96 -20.93 -36.22
CA THR A 5 1.78 -20.14 -35.03
C THR A 5 3.12 -19.52 -34.65
N ILE A 6 3.24 -18.20 -34.73
CA ILE A 6 4.37 -17.44 -34.19
C ILE A 6 4.00 -17.07 -32.78
N ALA A 7 4.48 -17.86 -31.82
CA ALA A 7 4.47 -17.49 -30.43
C ALA A 7 5.50 -16.37 -30.19
N HIS A 8 5.04 -15.18 -29.88
CA HIS A 8 5.88 -14.12 -29.34
C HIS A 8 6.18 -14.45 -27.87
N GLU A 9 7.30 -15.13 -27.64
CA GLU A 9 7.88 -15.26 -26.30
C GLU A 9 8.44 -13.89 -25.87
N ALA A 10 7.78 -13.26 -24.91
CA ALA A 10 8.36 -12.16 -24.18
C ALA A 10 9.59 -12.66 -23.39
N PRO A 11 10.72 -11.93 -23.36
CA PRO A 11 11.89 -12.36 -22.63
C PRO A 11 11.59 -12.41 -21.13
N CYS A 12 11.54 -13.62 -20.59
CA CYS A 12 11.48 -13.86 -19.15
C CYS A 12 12.81 -13.36 -18.54
N ILE A 13 12.78 -12.21 -17.90
CA ILE A 13 13.92 -11.72 -17.11
C ILE A 13 14.06 -12.66 -15.92
N ARG A 14 14.99 -13.58 -16.00
CA ARG A 14 15.46 -14.39 -14.87
C ARG A 14 16.22 -13.49 -13.93
N MET A 15 15.54 -12.91 -12.94
CA MET A 15 16.20 -12.34 -11.77
C MET A 15 16.72 -13.49 -10.91
N THR A 16 18.02 -13.73 -10.95
CA THR A 16 18.73 -14.53 -9.95
C THR A 16 18.72 -13.73 -8.65
N ILE A 17 17.86 -14.11 -7.73
CA ILE A 17 17.91 -13.61 -6.36
C ILE A 17 19.05 -14.36 -5.68
N ASP A 18 20.16 -13.66 -5.41
CA ASP A 18 21.23 -14.16 -4.55
C ASP A 18 20.64 -14.54 -3.20
N GLY A 19 20.95 -15.77 -2.78
CA GLY A 19 20.37 -16.41 -1.60
C GLY A 19 20.79 -15.79 -0.28
N ALA A 20 20.21 -14.65 0.07
CA ALA A 20 20.08 -14.27 1.46
C ALA A 20 19.02 -15.18 2.09
N ALA A 21 19.47 -16.20 2.80
CA ALA A 21 18.61 -17.10 3.55
C ALA A 21 17.73 -16.27 4.50
N VAL A 22 16.48 -16.07 4.10
CA VAL A 22 15.45 -15.57 5.00
C VAL A 22 15.32 -16.60 6.10
N ARG A 23 15.88 -16.32 7.28
CA ARG A 23 15.66 -17.14 8.46
C ARG A 23 14.13 -17.17 8.67
N ALA A 24 13.54 -18.33 8.44
CA ALA A 24 12.17 -18.60 8.82
C ALA A 24 12.05 -18.26 10.32
N THR A 25 11.36 -17.16 10.63
CA THR A 25 11.01 -16.84 12.00
C THR A 25 10.10 -17.97 12.46
N LYS A 26 10.61 -18.83 13.35
CA LYS A 26 9.82 -19.79 14.11
C LYS A 26 8.57 -19.07 14.55
N GLY A 27 7.38 -19.60 14.22
CA GLY A 27 6.09 -18.99 14.55
C GLY A 27 6.11 -18.55 16.02
N LYS A 28 6.16 -17.24 16.25
CA LYS A 28 6.08 -16.69 17.60
C LYS A 28 4.72 -17.07 18.15
N SER A 29 4.71 -17.81 19.26
CA SER A 29 3.47 -18.11 19.98
C SER A 29 2.96 -16.78 20.56
N MET A 30 1.87 -16.27 19.98
CA MET A 30 1.21 -15.07 20.54
C MET A 30 0.71 -15.39 21.94
N LYS A 31 0.98 -14.51 22.88
CA LYS A 31 0.42 -14.61 24.23
C LYS A 31 -1.09 -14.54 24.19
N PRO A 32 -1.80 -15.38 24.96
CA PRO A 32 -3.24 -15.26 25.06
C PRO A 32 -3.65 -13.91 25.61
N TRP A 33 -4.81 -13.39 25.23
CA TRP A 33 -5.29 -12.08 25.63
C TRP A 33 -5.27 -11.86 27.14
N THR A 34 -5.55 -12.91 27.91
CA THR A 34 -5.54 -12.88 29.37
C THR A 34 -4.19 -12.56 30.02
N GLU A 35 -3.11 -12.80 29.27
CA GLU A 35 -1.75 -12.50 29.71
C GLU A 35 -1.28 -11.09 29.33
N ILE A 36 -1.99 -10.41 28.41
CA ILE A 36 -1.65 -9.05 28.00
C ILE A 36 -1.87 -8.10 29.18
N THR A 37 -0.86 -7.29 29.47
CA THR A 37 -0.87 -6.34 30.59
C THR A 37 -0.75 -4.89 30.15
N HIS A 38 -0.24 -4.64 28.94
CA HIS A 38 -0.02 -3.32 28.40
C HIS A 38 -0.56 -3.25 26.95
N TYR A 39 -1.07 -2.10 26.59
CA TYR A 39 -1.73 -1.85 25.31
C TYR A 39 -1.16 -0.59 24.71
N ALA A 40 -0.50 -0.71 23.57
CA ALA A 40 0.05 0.42 22.84
C ALA A 40 -0.86 0.82 21.69
N GLY A 41 -1.04 2.11 21.50
CA GLY A 41 -1.53 2.68 20.25
C GLY A 41 -0.36 3.29 19.49
N PHE A 42 -0.27 2.96 18.24
CA PHE A 42 0.80 3.40 17.35
C PHE A 42 0.17 4.24 16.22
N ASP A 43 0.34 5.57 16.32
CA ASP A 43 -0.07 6.49 15.26
C ASP A 43 1.09 6.66 14.27
N TRP A 44 0.86 6.14 13.08
CA TRP A 44 1.84 6.12 11.98
C TRP A 44 1.76 7.41 11.17
N ALA A 45 2.88 8.12 11.03
CA ALA A 45 3.01 9.26 10.13
C ALA A 45 4.27 9.12 9.25
N ARG A 46 4.45 10.04 8.30
CA ARG A 46 5.53 9.97 7.33
C ARG A 46 6.90 10.16 7.95
N ASP A 47 7.03 11.16 8.81
CA ASP A 47 8.33 11.63 9.30
C ASP A 47 8.57 11.24 10.76
N HIS A 48 7.51 11.08 11.53
CA HIS A 48 7.57 10.66 12.93
C HIS A 48 6.33 9.83 13.28
N HIS A 49 6.39 9.14 14.39
CA HIS A 49 5.29 8.30 14.88
C HIS A 49 5.08 8.59 16.36
N ASP A 50 3.82 8.62 16.77
CA ASP A 50 3.44 8.76 18.17
C ASP A 50 2.98 7.43 18.74
N VAL A 51 3.47 7.10 19.92
CA VAL A 51 3.14 5.87 20.63
C VAL A 51 2.72 6.19 22.05
N VAL A 52 1.58 5.69 22.46
CA VAL A 52 1.09 5.78 23.84
C VAL A 52 0.86 4.37 24.35
N ILE A 53 1.35 4.07 25.54
CA ILE A 53 1.16 2.77 26.20
C ILE A 53 0.34 2.97 27.45
N VAL A 54 -0.73 2.19 27.58
CA VAL A 54 -1.58 2.16 28.77
C VAL A 54 -1.52 0.79 29.45
N ASP A 55 -1.73 0.77 30.74
CA ASP A 55 -1.87 -0.44 31.54
C ASP A 55 -3.30 -1.00 31.48
N ARG A 56 -3.57 -2.08 32.23
CA ARG A 56 -4.93 -2.68 32.33
C ARG A 56 -5.97 -1.71 32.90
N GLN A 57 -5.57 -0.74 33.70
CA GLN A 57 -6.43 0.26 34.31
C GLN A 57 -6.68 1.46 33.37
N GLY A 58 -5.98 1.52 32.23
CA GLY A 58 -6.07 2.63 31.28
C GLY A 58 -5.20 3.83 31.69
N GLN A 59 -4.26 3.64 32.65
CA GLN A 59 -3.29 4.67 33.00
C GLN A 59 -2.16 4.68 31.97
N ILE A 60 -1.77 5.87 31.52
CA ILE A 60 -0.63 6.02 30.62
C ILE A 60 0.64 5.72 31.41
N VAL A 61 1.40 4.71 30.94
CA VAL A 61 2.65 4.27 31.55
C VAL A 61 3.86 4.67 30.71
N ALA A 62 3.68 4.97 29.43
CA ALA A 62 4.70 5.54 28.57
C ALA A 62 4.11 6.30 27.39
N GLU A 63 4.83 7.31 26.97
CA GLU A 63 4.56 8.11 25.77
C GLU A 63 5.89 8.32 25.04
N MET A 64 5.85 8.26 23.73
CA MET A 64 7.05 8.55 22.93
C MET A 64 6.66 9.09 21.56
N ARG A 65 7.52 9.97 21.05
CA ARG A 65 7.56 10.36 19.64
C ARG A 65 8.88 9.91 19.06
N LEU A 66 8.84 9.06 18.06
CA LEU A 66 10.03 8.55 17.39
C LEU A 66 10.10 9.07 15.94
N GLN A 67 11.31 9.37 15.50
CA GLN A 67 11.57 9.72 14.11
C GLN A 67 11.53 8.46 13.23
N HIS A 68 11.10 8.60 11.98
CA HIS A 68 11.17 7.52 11.00
C HIS A 68 12.61 7.31 10.51
N SER A 69 13.47 6.82 11.40
CA SER A 69 14.90 6.58 11.18
C SER A 69 15.34 5.28 11.84
N LEU A 70 16.54 4.81 11.49
CA LEU A 70 17.11 3.61 12.09
C LEU A 70 17.25 3.76 13.62
N GLU A 71 17.71 4.92 14.07
CA GLU A 71 17.90 5.25 15.49
C GLU A 71 16.54 5.32 16.21
N GLY A 72 15.52 5.94 15.59
CA GLY A 72 14.17 6.02 16.16
C GLY A 72 13.56 4.62 16.35
N TRP A 73 13.70 3.74 15.35
CA TRP A 73 13.24 2.35 15.47
C TRP A 73 14.03 1.55 16.51
N GLN A 74 15.32 1.82 16.67
CA GLN A 74 16.11 1.19 17.74
C GLN A 74 15.62 1.62 19.11
N GLN A 75 15.45 2.92 19.34
CA GLN A 75 14.92 3.46 20.60
C GLN A 75 13.54 2.87 20.92
N PHE A 76 12.68 2.76 19.91
CA PHE A 76 11.37 2.13 20.05
C PHE A 76 11.48 0.67 20.50
N ARG A 77 12.32 -0.15 19.86
CA ARG A 77 12.54 -1.56 20.25
C ARG A 77 13.03 -1.67 21.68
N ASP A 78 14.00 -0.84 22.06
CA ASP A 78 14.59 -0.85 23.40
C ASP A 78 13.53 -0.51 24.46
N GLN A 79 12.68 0.45 24.17
CA GLN A 79 11.57 0.81 25.07
C GLN A 79 10.51 -0.30 25.16
N MET A 80 10.14 -0.93 24.03
CA MET A 80 9.14 -2.01 24.01
C MET A 80 9.59 -3.24 24.78
N ASN A 81 10.90 -3.49 24.91
CA ASN A 81 11.44 -4.58 25.71
C ASN A 81 11.09 -4.48 27.22
N ASN A 82 10.74 -3.29 27.70
CA ASN A 82 10.28 -3.10 29.08
C ASN A 82 8.84 -3.63 29.31
N TYR A 83 8.12 -3.98 28.22
CA TYR A 83 6.72 -4.42 28.28
C TYR A 83 6.55 -5.82 27.68
N PRO A 84 6.96 -6.89 28.38
CA PRO A 84 7.01 -8.25 27.80
C PRO A 84 5.63 -8.85 27.48
N ALA A 85 4.56 -8.22 27.94
CA ALA A 85 3.16 -8.65 27.67
C ALA A 85 2.38 -7.50 27.02
N LEU A 86 2.89 -7.01 25.89
CA LEU A 86 2.36 -5.91 25.11
C LEU A 86 1.49 -6.39 23.97
N ALA A 87 0.40 -5.64 23.71
CA ALA A 87 -0.35 -5.67 22.45
C ALA A 87 -0.29 -4.27 21.82
N VAL A 88 -0.28 -4.20 20.49
CA VAL A 88 -0.16 -2.94 19.74
C VAL A 88 -1.32 -2.79 18.77
N ALA A 89 -2.05 -1.67 18.83
CA ALA A 89 -3.02 -1.25 17.82
C ALA A 89 -2.40 -0.24 16.85
N ILE A 90 -2.68 -0.37 15.56
CA ILE A 90 -2.18 0.51 14.50
C ILE A 90 -3.22 0.63 13.38
N GLU A 91 -3.35 1.82 12.76
CA GLU A 91 -4.35 2.07 11.68
C GLU A 91 -3.99 1.45 10.33
N THR A 92 -2.98 0.62 10.24
CA THR A 92 -2.58 -0.05 9.00
C THR A 92 -2.34 -1.54 9.23
N SER A 93 -2.50 -2.33 8.20
CA SER A 93 -2.19 -3.78 8.23
C SER A 93 -0.92 -4.14 7.45
N GLN A 94 -0.21 -3.14 6.90
CA GLN A 94 0.93 -3.36 6.01
C GLN A 94 1.86 -2.14 5.95
N GLY A 95 3.04 -2.33 5.40
CA GLY A 95 4.05 -1.28 5.23
C GLY A 95 5.15 -1.33 6.28
N ALA A 96 6.10 -0.40 6.19
CA ALA A 96 7.33 -0.42 6.97
C ALA A 96 7.10 -0.45 8.50
N ALA A 97 6.05 0.23 9.00
CA ALA A 97 5.70 0.18 10.42
C ALA A 97 5.33 -1.24 10.87
N ILE A 98 4.51 -1.94 10.11
CA ILE A 98 4.14 -3.33 10.39
C ILE A 98 5.37 -4.25 10.36
N ASP A 99 6.27 -4.06 9.38
CA ASP A 99 7.49 -4.86 9.27
C ASP A 99 8.40 -4.68 10.51
N GLN A 100 8.47 -3.46 11.05
CA GLN A 100 9.20 -3.19 12.29
C GLN A 100 8.49 -3.78 13.53
N LEU A 101 7.16 -3.63 13.62
CA LEU A 101 6.37 -4.18 14.72
C LEU A 101 6.42 -5.72 14.74
N LEU A 102 6.43 -6.38 13.59
CA LEU A 102 6.55 -7.84 13.48
C LEU A 102 7.89 -8.39 14.00
N GLN A 103 8.91 -7.54 14.13
CA GLN A 103 10.18 -7.92 14.77
C GLN A 103 10.09 -7.97 16.30
N LEU A 104 9.09 -7.30 16.90
CA LEU A 104 8.85 -7.33 18.35
C LEU A 104 8.11 -8.61 18.75
N ASP A 105 8.23 -8.98 20.03
CA ASP A 105 7.48 -10.09 20.62
C ASP A 105 6.14 -9.59 21.20
N CYS A 106 5.29 -9.05 20.33
CA CYS A 106 3.99 -8.51 20.71
C CYS A 106 2.90 -8.91 19.71
N ALA A 107 1.64 -8.90 20.15
CA ALA A 107 0.48 -9.09 19.29
C ALA A 107 0.11 -7.74 18.64
N ILE A 108 -0.07 -7.74 17.31
CA ILE A 108 -0.39 -6.55 16.53
C ILE A 108 -1.84 -6.64 16.08
N TYR A 109 -2.59 -5.57 16.29
CA TYR A 109 -4.00 -5.45 15.94
C TYR A 109 -4.22 -4.30 14.96
N PRO A 110 -4.37 -4.59 13.65
CA PRO A 110 -4.74 -3.58 12.68
C PRO A 110 -6.15 -3.06 12.96
N VAL A 111 -6.30 -1.75 13.01
CA VAL A 111 -7.58 -1.07 13.26
C VAL A 111 -8.00 -0.36 11.97
N ASN A 112 -9.27 -0.53 11.58
CA ASN A 112 -9.81 0.20 10.44
C ASN A 112 -9.84 1.71 10.77
N PRO A 113 -9.39 2.61 9.88
CA PRO A 113 -9.39 4.05 10.11
C PRO A 113 -10.75 4.64 10.52
N LEU A 114 -11.85 4.11 9.97
CA LEU A 114 -13.20 4.54 10.38
C LEU A 114 -13.52 4.17 11.83
N SER A 115 -13.09 2.99 12.27
CA SER A 115 -13.24 2.56 13.67
C SER A 115 -12.35 3.39 14.58
N ALA A 116 -11.09 3.62 14.23
CA ALA A 116 -10.19 4.48 14.99
C ALA A 116 -10.74 5.89 15.16
N LYS A 117 -11.27 6.49 14.08
CA LYS A 117 -11.97 7.78 14.13
C LYS A 117 -13.14 7.76 15.11
N SER A 118 -13.98 6.74 15.07
CA SER A 118 -15.14 6.59 15.98
C SER A 118 -14.71 6.48 17.46
N TYR A 119 -13.63 5.76 17.75
CA TYR A 119 -13.07 5.68 19.12
C TYR A 119 -12.57 7.04 19.59
N ARG A 120 -11.82 7.76 18.76
CA ARG A 120 -11.34 9.11 19.07
C ARG A 120 -12.48 10.08 19.35
N GLU A 121 -13.51 10.14 18.49
CA GLU A 121 -14.65 11.04 18.65
C GLU A 121 -15.44 10.78 19.95
N ARG A 122 -15.53 9.54 20.39
CA ARG A 122 -16.15 9.21 21.69
C ARG A 122 -15.36 9.74 22.87
N LYS A 123 -14.04 9.83 22.76
CA LYS A 123 -13.14 10.24 23.86
C LYS A 123 -12.81 11.73 23.83
N ALA A 124 -12.86 12.37 22.66
CA ALA A 124 -12.60 13.79 22.46
C ALA A 124 -13.74 14.47 21.69
N PRO A 125 -14.88 14.72 22.32
CA PRO A 125 -16.04 15.34 21.66
C PRO A 125 -15.76 16.76 21.15
N SER A 126 -14.72 17.44 21.66
CA SER A 126 -14.31 18.79 21.23
C SER A 126 -13.67 18.83 19.82
N GLY A 127 -13.40 17.69 19.20
CA GLY A 127 -12.87 17.60 17.84
C GLY A 127 -11.40 18.00 17.69
N ASN A 128 -10.69 18.34 18.76
CA ASN A 128 -9.25 18.62 18.69
C ASN A 128 -8.50 17.35 18.28
N LYS A 129 -7.84 17.41 17.14
CA LYS A 129 -6.98 16.34 16.62
C LYS A 129 -5.54 16.62 17.02
N THR A 130 -4.91 15.69 17.73
CA THR A 130 -3.46 15.64 17.97
C THR A 130 -2.99 14.21 17.77
N ASP A 131 -1.78 14.03 17.25
CA ASP A 131 -1.18 12.71 17.00
C ASP A 131 -1.13 11.89 18.31
N HIS A 132 -0.83 12.55 19.44
CA HIS A 132 -0.88 11.94 20.77
C HIS A 132 -2.27 11.40 21.12
N LEU A 133 -3.34 12.15 20.84
CA LEU A 133 -4.71 11.72 21.09
C LEU A 133 -5.11 10.53 20.22
N ASP A 134 -4.62 10.51 18.98
CA ASP A 134 -4.85 9.41 18.06
C ASP A 134 -4.18 8.13 18.57
N ALA A 135 -2.90 8.19 18.96
CA ALA A 135 -2.18 7.08 19.57
C ALA A 135 -2.85 6.60 20.87
N TRP A 136 -3.21 7.53 21.78
CA TRP A 136 -3.91 7.17 23.02
C TRP A 136 -5.26 6.50 22.76
N SER A 137 -6.03 7.02 21.79
CA SER A 137 -7.34 6.45 21.43
C SER A 137 -7.24 5.03 20.91
N LEU A 138 -6.19 4.72 20.13
CA LEU A 138 -5.89 3.36 19.67
C LEU A 138 -5.52 2.43 20.83
N ALA A 139 -4.67 2.88 21.75
CA ALA A 139 -4.30 2.11 22.95
C ALA A 139 -5.52 1.76 23.79
N GLU A 140 -6.37 2.75 24.06
CA GLU A 140 -7.58 2.58 24.87
C GLU A 140 -8.64 1.71 24.17
N ALA A 141 -8.82 1.88 22.85
CA ALA A 141 -9.69 1.02 22.06
C ALA A 141 -9.23 -0.45 22.14
N LEU A 142 -7.92 -0.68 21.98
CA LEU A 142 -7.33 -2.01 22.09
C LEU A 142 -7.57 -2.60 23.49
N ARG A 143 -7.33 -1.83 24.54
CA ARG A 143 -7.51 -2.27 25.93
C ARG A 143 -8.95 -2.71 26.22
N VAL A 144 -9.94 -1.96 25.73
CA VAL A 144 -11.36 -2.19 26.00
C VAL A 144 -11.95 -3.31 25.14
N ASP A 145 -11.66 -3.30 23.84
CA ASP A 145 -12.36 -4.14 22.87
C ASP A 145 -11.45 -5.17 22.18
N GLY A 146 -10.13 -5.08 22.35
CA GLY A 146 -9.14 -5.88 21.61
C GLY A 146 -9.25 -7.39 21.80
N GLN A 147 -9.89 -7.86 22.89
CA GLN A 147 -10.18 -9.29 23.07
C GLN A 147 -11.06 -9.88 21.96
N HIS A 148 -11.84 -9.03 21.27
CA HIS A 148 -12.72 -9.40 20.18
C HIS A 148 -12.07 -9.19 18.81
N TRP A 149 -10.88 -8.61 18.77
CA TRP A 149 -10.20 -8.29 17.54
C TRP A 149 -9.31 -9.45 17.08
N LYS A 150 -9.08 -9.48 15.79
CA LYS A 150 -8.19 -10.47 15.20
C LYS A 150 -6.77 -9.90 15.09
N ALA A 151 -5.84 -10.53 15.81
CA ALA A 151 -4.44 -10.18 15.69
C ALA A 151 -3.89 -10.48 14.30
N LEU A 152 -2.97 -9.64 13.84
CA LEU A 152 -2.25 -9.83 12.59
C LEU A 152 -1.42 -11.11 12.66
N GLN A 153 -1.63 -11.98 11.70
CA GLN A 153 -0.77 -13.14 11.52
C GLN A 153 0.32 -12.80 10.50
N PRO A 154 1.60 -13.06 10.82
CA PRO A 154 2.65 -12.94 9.82
C PRO A 154 2.32 -13.81 8.62
N LEU A 155 2.38 -13.25 7.43
CA LEU A 155 2.21 -14.00 6.20
C LEU A 155 3.50 -14.76 5.89
N ASP A 156 3.37 -15.90 5.21
CA ASP A 156 4.53 -16.57 4.66
C ASP A 156 5.20 -15.69 3.57
N PRO A 157 6.51 -15.86 3.31
CA PRO A 157 7.25 -14.99 2.39
C PRO A 157 6.69 -14.95 0.98
N LEU A 158 6.13 -16.08 0.48
CA LEU A 158 5.56 -16.14 -0.85
C LEU A 158 4.28 -15.32 -0.94
N THR A 159 3.40 -15.44 0.06
CA THR A 159 2.17 -14.64 0.15
C THR A 159 2.49 -13.14 0.30
N GLN A 160 3.51 -12.77 1.07
CA GLN A 160 3.96 -11.37 1.16
C GLN A 160 4.42 -10.84 -0.20
N GLN A 161 5.23 -11.62 -0.92
CA GLN A 161 5.70 -11.24 -2.26
C GLN A 161 4.54 -11.10 -3.25
N LEU A 162 3.59 -12.02 -3.23
CA LEU A 162 2.40 -11.96 -4.08
C LEU A 162 1.56 -10.71 -3.79
N GLN A 163 1.33 -10.39 -2.52
CA GLN A 163 0.62 -9.16 -2.14
C GLN A 163 1.31 -7.90 -2.63
N LEU A 164 2.65 -7.85 -2.56
CA LEU A 164 3.42 -6.72 -3.06
C LEU A 164 3.23 -6.57 -4.58
N LEU A 165 3.39 -7.65 -5.34
CA LEU A 165 3.21 -7.64 -6.80
C LEU A 165 1.79 -7.23 -7.21
N CYS A 166 0.75 -7.76 -6.54
CA CYS A 166 -0.63 -7.36 -6.82
C CYS A 166 -0.88 -5.87 -6.54
N ARG A 167 -0.26 -5.31 -5.49
CA ARG A 167 -0.35 -3.88 -5.20
C ARG A 167 0.30 -3.04 -6.28
N ASP A 168 1.50 -3.44 -6.71
CA ASP A 168 2.22 -2.74 -7.78
C ASP A 168 1.43 -2.79 -9.08
N GLU A 169 0.85 -3.94 -9.42
CA GLU A 169 -0.04 -4.10 -10.58
C GLU A 169 -1.24 -3.15 -10.53
N ILE A 170 -1.95 -3.11 -9.40
CA ILE A 170 -3.11 -2.19 -9.21
C ILE A 170 -2.65 -0.74 -9.39
N GLY A 171 -1.54 -0.34 -8.78
CA GLY A 171 -0.98 1.01 -8.90
C GLY A 171 -0.63 1.38 -10.35
N LEU A 172 -0.07 0.45 -11.13
CA LEU A 172 0.22 0.66 -12.55
C LEU A 172 -1.05 0.77 -13.38
N ILE A 173 -2.08 -0.03 -13.08
CA ILE A 173 -3.39 0.06 -13.75
C ILE A 173 -4.04 1.42 -13.49
N GLU A 174 -4.01 1.91 -12.25
CA GLU A 174 -4.55 3.24 -11.89
C GLU A 174 -3.80 4.36 -12.60
N GLN A 175 -2.46 4.32 -12.65
CA GLN A 175 -1.65 5.30 -13.36
C GLN A 175 -1.94 5.29 -14.86
N ARG A 176 -1.99 4.11 -15.48
CA ARG A 176 -2.37 3.97 -16.90
C ARG A 176 -3.74 4.58 -17.17
N THR A 177 -4.72 4.27 -16.34
CA THR A 177 -6.09 4.79 -16.47
C THR A 177 -6.11 6.31 -16.37
N ALA A 178 -5.38 6.90 -15.42
CA ALA A 178 -5.28 8.35 -15.28
C ALA A 178 -4.66 9.01 -16.53
N LEU A 179 -3.57 8.44 -17.06
CA LEU A 179 -2.91 8.95 -18.27
C LEU A 179 -3.80 8.83 -19.51
N VAL A 180 -4.51 7.71 -19.67
CA VAL A 180 -5.47 7.53 -20.78
C VAL A 180 -6.59 8.55 -20.70
N ASN A 181 -7.15 8.80 -19.52
CA ASN A 181 -8.19 9.81 -19.32
C ASN A 181 -7.68 11.23 -19.65
N GLN A 182 -6.45 11.57 -19.26
CA GLN A 182 -5.83 12.85 -19.62
C GLN A 182 -5.63 12.98 -21.14
N LEU A 183 -5.16 11.93 -21.81
CA LEU A 183 -5.00 11.90 -23.25
C LEU A 183 -6.36 12.07 -23.96
N GLN A 184 -7.39 11.36 -23.53
CA GLN A 184 -8.73 11.47 -24.08
C GLN A 184 -9.30 12.88 -23.93
N GLN A 185 -9.11 13.50 -22.76
CA GLN A 185 -9.52 14.89 -22.51
C GLN A 185 -8.81 15.85 -23.47
N ALA A 186 -7.50 15.72 -23.62
CA ALA A 186 -6.74 16.56 -24.55
C ALA A 186 -7.21 16.36 -25.99
N LEU A 187 -7.39 15.11 -26.46
CA LEU A 187 -7.85 14.82 -27.81
C LEU A 187 -9.26 15.36 -28.07
N TRP A 188 -10.13 15.32 -27.09
CA TRP A 188 -11.46 15.90 -27.19
C TRP A 188 -11.41 17.40 -27.53
N GLU A 189 -10.42 18.12 -26.98
CA GLU A 189 -10.26 19.57 -27.18
C GLU A 189 -9.68 19.93 -28.54
N TYR A 190 -8.65 19.23 -29.00
CA TYR A 190 -7.92 19.63 -30.22
C TYR A 190 -8.04 18.65 -31.39
N TYR A 191 -8.39 17.38 -31.15
CA TYR A 191 -8.48 16.35 -32.18
C TYR A 191 -9.68 15.41 -31.99
N PRO A 192 -10.93 15.93 -31.96
CA PRO A 192 -12.12 15.14 -31.68
C PRO A 192 -12.31 13.94 -32.62
N ALA A 193 -11.91 14.08 -33.90
CA ALA A 193 -12.01 12.99 -34.87
C ALA A 193 -11.12 11.78 -34.50
N ALA A 194 -9.94 12.01 -33.96
CA ALA A 194 -9.10 10.93 -33.45
C ALA A 194 -9.72 10.28 -32.20
N PHE A 195 -10.24 11.09 -31.27
CA PHE A 195 -10.90 10.58 -30.07
C PHE A 195 -12.07 9.65 -30.43
N GLN A 196 -12.88 10.02 -31.44
CA GLN A 196 -14.03 9.23 -31.89
C GLN A 196 -13.65 8.00 -32.73
N ALA A 197 -12.44 7.94 -33.28
CA ALA A 197 -11.99 6.85 -34.14
C ALA A 197 -11.67 5.55 -33.38
N PHE A 198 -11.42 5.64 -32.07
CA PHE A 198 -11.01 4.49 -31.24
C PHE A 198 -11.89 4.39 -29.99
N GLU A 199 -12.38 3.17 -29.73
CA GLU A 199 -13.19 2.88 -28.55
C GLU A 199 -12.33 2.67 -27.29
N ASP A 200 -11.15 2.03 -27.45
CA ASP A 200 -10.27 1.65 -26.34
C ASP A 200 -8.88 2.29 -26.47
N TRP A 201 -8.69 3.39 -25.76
CA TRP A 201 -7.43 4.13 -25.70
C TRP A 201 -6.35 3.49 -24.80
N THR A 202 -6.59 2.33 -24.24
CA THR A 202 -5.57 1.54 -23.54
C THR A 202 -4.71 0.74 -24.51
N GLN A 203 -5.11 0.63 -25.77
CA GLN A 203 -4.39 -0.14 -26.80
C GLN A 203 -3.15 0.62 -27.32
N PRO A 204 -1.98 -0.02 -27.41
CA PRO A 204 -0.77 0.61 -27.96
C PRO A 204 -0.94 1.20 -29.36
N PHE A 205 -1.74 0.56 -30.19
CA PHE A 205 -2.09 1.03 -31.54
C PHE A 205 -2.64 2.48 -31.56
N CYS A 206 -3.47 2.84 -30.57
CA CYS A 206 -4.03 4.20 -30.46
C CYS A 206 -2.93 5.23 -30.16
N TRP A 207 -1.96 4.85 -29.33
CA TRP A 207 -0.82 5.71 -29.00
C TRP A 207 0.14 5.87 -30.19
N ASP A 208 0.42 4.79 -30.92
CA ASP A 208 1.22 4.83 -32.16
C ASP A 208 0.56 5.71 -33.21
N PHE A 209 -0.78 5.69 -33.31
CA PHE A 209 -1.53 6.57 -34.18
C PHE A 209 -1.28 8.04 -33.83
N ILE A 210 -1.43 8.45 -32.59
CA ILE A 210 -1.21 9.84 -32.17
C ILE A 210 0.27 10.23 -32.31
N LEU A 211 1.22 9.34 -32.04
CA LEU A 211 2.64 9.64 -32.26
C LEU A 211 2.95 9.87 -33.73
N GLN A 212 2.29 9.16 -34.64
CA GLN A 212 2.53 9.29 -36.08
C GLN A 212 1.74 10.42 -36.74
N PHE A 213 0.54 10.72 -36.22
CA PHE A 213 -0.39 11.74 -36.74
C PHE A 213 -0.92 12.59 -35.59
N PRO A 214 -0.06 13.45 -34.98
CA PRO A 214 -0.41 14.17 -33.76
C PRO A 214 -1.48 15.27 -33.95
N THR A 215 -1.74 15.69 -35.19
CA THR A 215 -2.78 16.68 -35.48
C THR A 215 -3.62 16.30 -36.70
N PRO A 216 -4.86 16.84 -36.83
CA PRO A 216 -5.72 16.61 -38.00
C PRO A 216 -5.04 17.01 -39.33
N GLU A 217 -4.29 18.13 -39.32
CA GLU A 217 -3.59 18.64 -40.48
C GLU A 217 -2.51 17.68 -40.95
N GLN A 218 -1.74 17.10 -40.01
CA GLN A 218 -0.67 16.15 -40.33
C GLN A 218 -1.25 14.85 -40.89
N LEU A 219 -2.38 14.37 -40.41
CA LEU A 219 -3.07 13.22 -40.99
C LEU A 219 -3.53 13.54 -42.42
N THR A 220 -4.12 14.70 -42.64
CA THR A 220 -4.59 15.13 -43.97
C THR A 220 -3.42 15.22 -44.97
N VAL A 221 -2.31 15.84 -44.58
CA VAL A 221 -1.11 15.96 -45.41
C VAL A 221 -0.45 14.61 -45.69
N ALA A 222 -0.50 13.68 -44.75
CA ALA A 222 0.08 12.34 -44.90
C ALA A 222 -0.58 11.55 -46.04
N GLY A 223 -1.87 11.76 -46.25
CA GLY A 223 -2.63 11.14 -47.34
C GLY A 223 -2.84 9.62 -47.13
N ARG A 224 -3.67 9.05 -48.03
CA ARG A 224 -4.14 7.67 -47.94
C ARG A 224 -3.01 6.62 -47.91
N ARG A 225 -1.96 6.83 -48.70
CA ARG A 225 -0.85 5.86 -48.81
C ARG A 225 -0.08 5.68 -47.51
N ARG A 226 0.16 6.77 -46.77
CA ARG A 226 0.89 6.73 -45.48
C ARG A 226 0.01 6.14 -44.40
N TRP A 227 -1.30 6.41 -44.46
CA TRP A 227 -2.30 5.81 -43.58
C TRP A 227 -2.37 4.28 -43.77
N GLU A 228 -2.50 3.81 -45.02
CA GLU A 228 -2.51 2.37 -45.32
C GLU A 228 -1.23 1.68 -44.84
N LYS A 229 -0.06 2.31 -45.04
CA LYS A 229 1.20 1.80 -44.51
C LYS A 229 1.16 1.66 -42.98
N PHE A 230 0.65 2.65 -42.27
CA PHE A 230 0.50 2.58 -40.81
C PHE A 230 -0.37 1.39 -40.39
N LEU A 231 -1.51 1.19 -41.00
CA LEU A 231 -2.40 0.07 -40.70
C LEU A 231 -1.74 -1.30 -40.95
N HIS A 232 -0.87 -1.40 -41.95
CA HIS A 232 -0.14 -2.63 -42.22
C HIS A 232 0.96 -2.93 -41.21
N THR A 233 1.51 -1.95 -40.54
CA THR A 233 2.54 -2.14 -39.49
C THR A 233 1.97 -2.61 -38.17
N GLN A 234 0.66 -2.54 -37.98
CA GLN A 234 -0.05 -2.88 -36.75
C GLN A 234 -0.67 -4.30 -36.79
N LYS A 235 -0.36 -5.09 -37.82
CA LYS A 235 -0.74 -6.50 -37.93
C LYS A 235 0.34 -7.39 -37.35
#